data_fd2cf78aacf654662254360f467b9e1d
#
_entry.id   fd2cf78aacf654662254360f467b9e1d
#
_cell.length_a   1.000
_cell.length_b   1.000
_cell.length_c   1.000
_cell.angle_alpha   90.00
_cell.angle_beta   90.00
_cell.angle_gamma   90.00
#
_symmetry.space_group_name_H-M   'P 1'
#
loop_
_entity.id
_entity.type
_entity.pdbx_description
1 polymer ?
#
loop_
_entity_poly.entity_id
_entity_poly.type
_entity_poly.pdbx_seq_one_letter_code
_entity_poly.pdbx_strand_id
1 'polypeptide(L)'
;MTKIRIAIQKSGRLNEESLQILKDCGISIDNGKDQLKASSRNFPMEVFYLRNGDIPQYLRDGVVDIAIIGENVLIEKGEDISIAERLGFSKCKVSLAVPKSVKYNSVKDFEGKRIATSYPNTVLNYLKDKGVKAELHIINGSVEIAPNIGLADAICDIVSSGSTLFKNNLKEVEVMLTSEAVLAVSPKITAERKELLEKLQFRIQSVLRARGSKYVLLNAPNDKLNSILELLPGMRSPTVLPLADEGWSSVHTVINKDSFWEVIDELKKAGAEGILVCPIEKMVL
;
A
#
# COMPACT_ATOMS: atom_id res chain seq x y z
N MET A 1 -3.11 -25.86 19.00
CA MET A 1 -2.83 -25.57 17.59
C MET A 1 -1.90 -24.36 17.52
N THR A 2 -0.85 -24.45 16.74
CA THR A 2 0.10 -23.35 16.50
C THR A 2 -0.62 -22.21 15.81
N LYS A 3 -0.43 -20.98 16.28
CA LYS A 3 -0.98 -19.77 15.69
C LYS A 3 0.15 -18.89 15.15
N ILE A 4 -0.07 -18.25 14.01
CA ILE A 4 0.81 -17.20 13.52
C ILE A 4 0.51 -15.89 14.24
N ARG A 5 1.56 -15.17 14.65
CA ARG A 5 1.46 -13.90 15.38
C ARG A 5 1.74 -12.75 14.41
N ILE A 6 0.73 -11.92 14.20
CA ILE A 6 0.85 -10.75 13.32
C ILE A 6 0.82 -9.46 14.13
N ALA A 7 1.77 -8.56 13.88
CA ALA A 7 1.73 -7.20 14.40
C ALA A 7 1.10 -6.25 13.36
N ILE A 8 0.25 -5.35 13.83
CA ILE A 8 -0.26 -4.21 13.04
C ILE A 8 -0.20 -2.95 13.88
N GLN A 9 -0.20 -1.80 13.24
CA GLN A 9 -0.25 -0.52 13.94
C GLN A 9 -1.50 -0.42 14.81
N LYS A 10 -1.40 0.18 16.01
CA LYS A 10 -2.51 0.26 16.97
C LYS A 10 -3.70 1.11 16.50
N SER A 11 -3.46 2.14 15.70
CA SER A 11 -4.49 3.09 15.27
C SER A 11 -4.10 3.84 13.99
N GLY A 12 -5.05 4.54 13.39
CA GLY A 12 -4.84 5.35 12.20
C GLY A 12 -5.02 4.56 10.90
N ARG A 13 -4.78 5.22 9.78
CA ARG A 13 -5.08 4.71 8.43
C ARG A 13 -4.45 3.33 8.15
N LEU A 14 -3.16 3.14 8.50
CA LEU A 14 -2.49 1.86 8.29
C LEU A 14 -3.16 0.73 9.07
N ASN A 15 -3.65 0.99 10.30
CA ASN A 15 -4.41 0.01 11.08
C ASN A 15 -5.71 -0.37 10.36
N GLU A 16 -6.50 0.62 9.93
CA GLU A 16 -7.79 0.41 9.27
C GLU A 16 -7.63 -0.40 7.97
N GLU A 17 -6.66 -0.03 7.14
CA GLU A 17 -6.35 -0.72 5.88
C GLU A 17 -5.79 -2.14 6.12
N SER A 18 -5.03 -2.35 7.21
CA SER A 18 -4.52 -3.67 7.61
C SER A 18 -5.64 -4.60 8.06
N LEU A 19 -6.59 -4.10 8.85
CA LEU A 19 -7.76 -4.88 9.26
C LEU A 19 -8.67 -5.16 8.06
N GLN A 20 -8.79 -4.21 7.13
CA GLN A 20 -9.61 -4.38 5.94
C GLN A 20 -9.05 -5.48 5.02
N ILE A 21 -7.73 -5.53 4.76
CA ILE A 21 -7.16 -6.59 3.92
C ILE A 21 -7.31 -7.96 4.56
N LEU A 22 -7.15 -8.08 5.88
CA LEU A 22 -7.40 -9.34 6.60
C LEU A 22 -8.85 -9.77 6.49
N LYS A 23 -9.81 -8.84 6.60
CA LYS A 23 -11.23 -9.07 6.40
C LYS A 23 -11.53 -9.52 4.97
N ASP A 24 -10.96 -8.88 3.96
CA ASP A 24 -11.12 -9.25 2.55
C ASP A 24 -10.54 -10.65 2.26
N CYS A 25 -9.49 -11.07 3.01
CA CYS A 25 -8.98 -12.43 3.02
C CYS A 25 -9.91 -13.44 3.74
N GLY A 26 -11.08 -13.00 4.20
CA GLY A 26 -12.04 -13.84 4.93
C GLY A 26 -11.61 -14.16 6.36
N ILE A 27 -10.72 -13.35 6.97
CA ILE A 27 -10.25 -13.56 8.35
C ILE A 27 -11.06 -12.67 9.28
N SER A 28 -11.79 -13.30 10.20
CA SER A 28 -12.59 -12.61 11.22
C SER A 28 -11.78 -12.43 12.49
N ILE A 29 -11.55 -11.19 12.90
CA ILE A 29 -10.81 -10.84 14.11
C ILE A 29 -11.76 -10.32 15.16
N ASP A 30 -11.60 -10.79 16.38
CA ASP A 30 -12.38 -10.32 17.54
C ASP A 30 -11.80 -8.99 18.06
N ASN A 31 -12.22 -7.88 17.44
CA ASN A 31 -11.78 -6.55 17.83
C ASN A 31 -12.66 -6.00 18.97
N GLY A 32 -12.13 -5.98 20.21
CA GLY A 32 -12.67 -5.15 21.30
C GLY A 32 -12.05 -3.74 21.29
N LYS A 33 -12.71 -2.79 21.93
CA LYS A 33 -12.12 -1.45 22.13
C LYS A 33 -10.86 -1.57 23.00
N ASP A 34 -9.80 -0.83 22.64
CA ASP A 34 -8.55 -0.69 23.40
C ASP A 34 -7.76 -2.00 23.67
N GLN A 35 -7.99 -3.05 22.91
CA GLN A 35 -7.23 -4.28 23.02
C GLN A 35 -5.81 -4.10 22.45
N LEU A 36 -4.83 -4.68 23.17
CA LEU A 36 -3.45 -4.81 22.67
C LEU A 36 -3.22 -6.12 21.91
N LYS A 37 -4.15 -7.06 22.05
CA LYS A 37 -4.10 -8.38 21.44
C LYS A 37 -5.52 -8.85 21.09
N ALA A 38 -5.68 -9.48 19.92
CA ALA A 38 -6.92 -10.12 19.48
C ALA A 38 -6.62 -11.48 18.87
N SER A 39 -7.64 -12.34 18.79
CA SER A 39 -7.56 -13.64 18.11
C SER A 39 -8.47 -13.66 16.90
N SER A 40 -8.10 -14.42 15.87
CA SER A 40 -9.02 -14.73 14.79
C SER A 40 -9.87 -15.94 15.14
N ARG A 41 -11.14 -15.94 14.68
CA ARG A 41 -12.11 -17.02 14.90
C ARG A 41 -11.94 -18.17 13.92
N ASN A 42 -11.50 -17.88 12.70
CA ASN A 42 -11.55 -18.81 11.57
C ASN A 42 -10.20 -18.98 10.83
N PHE A 43 -9.14 -18.44 11.40
CA PHE A 43 -7.77 -18.62 10.95
C PHE A 43 -6.85 -18.72 12.17
N PRO A 44 -5.86 -19.60 12.24
CA PRO A 44 -4.98 -19.76 13.40
C PRO A 44 -4.01 -18.58 13.55
N MET A 45 -4.53 -17.42 13.94
CA MET A 45 -3.82 -16.14 14.02
C MET A 45 -4.10 -15.42 15.35
N GLU A 46 -3.07 -14.76 15.87
CA GLU A 46 -3.14 -13.76 16.91
C GLU A 46 -2.65 -12.42 16.37
N VAL A 47 -3.41 -11.36 16.62
CA VAL A 47 -3.10 -9.99 16.19
C VAL A 47 -2.60 -9.19 17.38
N PHE A 48 -1.47 -8.50 17.21
CA PHE A 48 -0.87 -7.60 18.19
C PHE A 48 -0.96 -6.16 17.69
N TYR A 49 -1.53 -5.27 18.47
CA TYR A 49 -1.69 -3.86 18.18
C TYR A 49 -0.54 -3.08 18.83
N LEU A 50 0.43 -2.65 18.02
CA LEU A 50 1.68 -2.05 18.50
C LEU A 50 1.84 -0.62 17.95
N ARG A 51 2.77 0.14 18.53
CA ARG A 51 3.23 1.38 17.93
C ARG A 51 4.07 1.05 16.69
N ASN A 52 3.85 1.81 15.61
CA ASN A 52 4.50 1.54 14.32
C ASN A 52 6.03 1.45 14.43
N GLY A 53 6.66 2.34 15.19
CA GLY A 53 8.11 2.36 15.38
C GLY A 53 8.68 1.20 16.20
N ASP A 54 7.84 0.45 16.93
CA ASP A 54 8.28 -0.67 17.78
C ASP A 54 8.19 -2.02 17.03
N ILE A 55 7.36 -2.11 16.00
CA ILE A 55 7.10 -3.34 15.25
C ILE A 55 8.38 -4.02 14.73
N PRO A 56 9.36 -3.29 14.14
CA PRO A 56 10.60 -3.92 13.66
C PRO A 56 11.36 -4.68 14.75
N GLN A 57 11.41 -4.13 15.96
CA GLN A 57 12.04 -4.81 17.09
C GLN A 57 11.32 -6.13 17.44
N TYR A 58 9.99 -6.14 17.47
CA TYR A 58 9.21 -7.35 17.78
C TYR A 58 9.38 -8.43 16.70
N LEU A 59 9.55 -8.06 15.43
CA LEU A 59 9.87 -8.99 14.34
C LEU A 59 11.27 -9.58 14.53
N ARG A 60 12.28 -8.75 14.78
CA ARG A 60 13.67 -9.16 14.98
C ARG A 60 13.82 -10.11 16.16
N ASP A 61 13.14 -9.83 17.25
CA ASP A 61 13.20 -10.64 18.46
C ASP A 61 12.38 -11.95 18.33
N GLY A 62 11.56 -12.08 17.29
CA GLY A 62 10.69 -13.23 17.05
C GLY A 62 9.50 -13.29 18.02
N VAL A 63 9.16 -12.16 18.64
CA VAL A 63 7.95 -12.03 19.47
C VAL A 63 6.71 -12.11 18.58
N VAL A 64 6.77 -11.50 17.41
CA VAL A 64 5.78 -11.68 16.32
C VAL A 64 6.44 -12.33 15.12
N ASP A 65 5.66 -13.04 14.32
CA ASP A 65 6.16 -13.80 13.18
C ASP A 65 6.12 -13.00 11.89
N ILE A 66 5.10 -12.16 11.77
CA ILE A 66 4.85 -11.29 10.63
C ILE A 66 4.30 -9.94 11.09
N ALA A 67 4.37 -8.94 10.21
CA ALA A 67 3.73 -7.64 10.47
C ALA A 67 3.24 -6.97 9.20
N ILE A 68 2.17 -6.18 9.30
CA ILE A 68 1.81 -5.19 8.28
C ILE A 68 2.34 -3.84 8.77
N ILE A 69 3.30 -3.28 8.02
CA ILE A 69 4.06 -2.09 8.40
C ILE A 69 4.40 -1.26 7.17
N GLY A 70 4.64 0.04 7.34
CA GLY A 70 5.20 0.87 6.28
C GLY A 70 6.65 0.49 5.98
N GLU A 71 7.00 0.28 4.72
CA GLU A 71 8.37 -0.03 4.29
C GLU A 71 9.38 1.03 4.76
N ASN A 72 8.97 2.32 4.79
CA ASN A 72 9.77 3.42 5.32
C ASN A 72 10.27 3.21 6.75
N VAL A 73 9.49 2.50 7.58
CA VAL A 73 9.89 2.23 8.97
C VAL A 73 10.97 1.15 9.03
N LEU A 74 10.90 0.14 8.16
CA LEU A 74 11.95 -0.87 8.04
C LEU A 74 13.25 -0.26 7.54
N ILE A 75 13.18 0.61 6.53
CA ILE A 75 14.34 1.35 5.99
C ILE A 75 14.96 2.24 7.07
N GLU A 76 14.15 3.00 7.79
CA GLU A 76 14.61 3.89 8.86
C GLU A 76 15.32 3.12 9.98
N LYS A 77 14.82 1.95 10.35
CA LYS A 77 15.41 1.13 11.42
C LYS A 77 16.65 0.35 10.97
N GLY A 78 16.91 0.28 9.65
CA GLY A 78 18.05 -0.48 9.08
C GLY A 78 17.99 -1.97 9.41
N GLU A 79 16.79 -2.53 9.54
CA GLU A 79 16.59 -3.92 9.94
C GLU A 79 16.65 -4.84 8.72
N ASP A 80 17.36 -5.95 8.83
CA ASP A 80 17.37 -7.04 7.85
C ASP A 80 16.13 -7.92 8.03
N ILE A 81 14.98 -7.33 7.71
CA ILE A 81 13.67 -7.97 7.78
C ILE A 81 13.16 -8.19 6.35
N SER A 82 12.84 -9.43 6.02
CA SER A 82 12.36 -9.78 4.69
C SER A 82 10.92 -9.29 4.47
N ILE A 83 10.66 -8.83 3.25
CA ILE A 83 9.32 -8.46 2.79
C ILE A 83 8.75 -9.63 1.98
N ALA A 84 7.64 -10.18 2.45
CA ALA A 84 6.94 -11.27 1.79
C ALA A 84 5.98 -10.78 0.70
N GLU A 85 5.35 -9.59 0.89
CA GLU A 85 4.38 -9.04 -0.05
C GLU A 85 4.29 -7.52 0.07
N ARG A 86 4.09 -6.82 -1.06
CA ARG A 86 3.71 -5.41 -1.13
C ARG A 86 2.19 -5.31 -1.20
N LEU A 87 1.58 -4.51 -0.33
CA LEU A 87 0.14 -4.55 -0.11
C LEU A 87 -0.65 -3.50 -0.90
N GLY A 88 0.04 -2.54 -1.54
CA GLY A 88 -0.55 -1.56 -2.46
C GLY A 88 -1.36 -0.45 -1.79
N PHE A 89 -1.35 -0.33 -0.46
CA PHE A 89 -2.08 0.70 0.29
C PHE A 89 -1.15 1.48 1.25
N SER A 90 -1.69 2.50 1.93
CA SER A 90 -0.93 3.43 2.78
C SER A 90 0.30 4.00 2.08
N LYS A 91 0.19 4.26 0.77
CA LYS A 91 1.27 4.85 -0.02
C LYS A 91 1.62 6.23 0.50
N CYS A 92 2.91 6.48 0.66
CA CYS A 92 3.45 7.76 1.10
C CYS A 92 4.86 7.96 0.53
N LYS A 93 5.38 9.16 0.76
CA LYS A 93 6.76 9.54 0.46
C LYS A 93 7.43 9.97 1.77
N VAL A 94 8.72 9.77 1.89
CA VAL A 94 9.54 10.45 2.89
C VAL A 94 10.29 11.55 2.16
N SER A 95 10.02 12.80 2.53
CA SER A 95 10.42 13.95 1.75
C SER A 95 11.02 15.04 2.61
N LEU A 96 11.98 15.78 2.02
CA LEU A 96 12.46 17.05 2.56
C LEU A 96 11.51 18.17 2.16
N ALA A 97 11.19 19.04 3.10
CA ALA A 97 10.37 20.23 2.89
C ALA A 97 10.97 21.45 3.55
N VAL A 98 10.75 22.61 2.94
CA VAL A 98 11.22 23.92 3.43
C VAL A 98 10.05 24.90 3.54
N PRO A 99 10.17 26.00 4.30
CA PRO A 99 9.19 27.09 4.25
C PRO A 99 8.98 27.60 2.83
N LYS A 100 7.75 27.94 2.47
CA LYS A 100 7.41 28.41 1.10
C LYS A 100 8.20 29.63 0.67
N SER A 101 8.60 30.48 1.62
CA SER A 101 9.42 31.69 1.40
C SER A 101 10.88 31.38 1.03
N VAL A 102 11.38 30.18 1.35
CA VAL A 102 12.76 29.78 1.07
C VAL A 102 12.89 29.40 -0.40
N LYS A 103 13.86 30.00 -1.08
CA LYS A 103 14.24 29.59 -2.44
C LYS A 103 15.04 28.29 -2.35
N TYR A 104 14.64 27.30 -3.09
CA TYR A 104 15.30 26.00 -3.19
C TYR A 104 15.74 25.75 -4.62
N ASN A 105 16.99 25.38 -4.82
CA ASN A 105 17.56 25.07 -6.14
C ASN A 105 18.04 23.62 -6.25
N SER A 106 18.62 23.08 -5.18
CA SER A 106 19.13 21.70 -5.16
C SER A 106 19.37 21.23 -3.73
N VAL A 107 19.63 19.92 -3.57
CA VAL A 107 19.96 19.31 -2.27
C VAL A 107 21.17 19.95 -1.58
N LYS A 108 22.07 20.61 -2.33
CA LYS A 108 23.23 21.33 -1.78
C LYS A 108 22.85 22.54 -0.92
N ASP A 109 21.64 23.05 -1.08
CA ASP A 109 21.11 24.15 -0.27
C ASP A 109 20.91 23.74 1.20
N PHE A 110 20.98 22.44 1.50
CA PHE A 110 20.94 21.91 2.86
C PHE A 110 22.30 21.86 3.55
N GLU A 111 23.41 22.20 2.87
CA GLU A 111 24.73 22.21 3.50
C GLU A 111 24.75 23.14 4.73
N GLY A 112 25.12 22.59 5.91
CA GLY A 112 25.15 23.28 7.17
C GLY A 112 23.80 23.71 7.74
N LYS A 113 22.65 23.24 7.15
CA LYS A 113 21.30 23.54 7.63
C LYS A 113 20.86 22.60 8.72
N ARG A 114 19.91 23.05 9.54
CA ARG A 114 19.23 22.25 10.57
C ARG A 114 18.00 21.62 9.96
N ILE A 115 17.87 20.29 10.04
CA ILE A 115 16.74 19.52 9.53
C ILE A 115 16.07 18.80 10.70
N ALA A 116 14.80 19.13 10.98
CA ALA A 116 14.00 18.41 11.96
C ALA A 116 13.39 17.16 11.31
N THR A 117 13.48 16.00 11.99
CA THR A 117 13.00 14.75 11.43
C THR A 117 12.74 13.68 12.48
N SER A 118 11.80 12.78 12.18
CA SER A 118 11.64 11.48 12.84
C SER A 118 12.30 10.32 12.04
N TYR A 119 13.01 10.63 10.94
CA TYR A 119 13.68 9.69 10.03
C TYR A 119 15.18 10.00 9.90
N PRO A 120 15.96 10.03 11.03
CA PRO A 120 17.35 10.45 10.99
C PRO A 120 18.24 9.59 10.11
N ASN A 121 18.07 8.27 10.12
CA ASN A 121 18.89 7.36 9.33
C ASN A 121 18.64 7.51 7.83
N THR A 122 17.37 7.65 7.44
CA THR A 122 16.97 7.89 6.05
C THR A 122 17.56 9.20 5.52
N VAL A 123 17.47 10.27 6.32
CA VAL A 123 18.05 11.58 5.96
C VAL A 123 19.56 11.51 5.85
N LEU A 124 20.24 10.93 6.85
CA LEU A 124 21.70 10.82 6.86
C LEU A 124 22.23 10.06 5.65
N ASN A 125 21.61 8.92 5.32
CA ASN A 125 22.00 8.13 4.16
C ASN A 125 21.80 8.91 2.85
N TYR A 126 20.63 9.54 2.69
CA TYR A 126 20.33 10.33 1.49
C TYR A 126 21.31 11.49 1.30
N LEU A 127 21.57 12.28 2.36
CA LEU A 127 22.49 13.42 2.30
C LEU A 127 23.94 12.97 2.06
N LYS A 128 24.35 11.86 2.68
CA LYS A 128 25.68 11.27 2.46
C LYS A 128 25.90 10.88 0.99
N ASP A 129 24.91 10.26 0.34
CA ASP A 129 24.96 9.89 -1.07
C ASP A 129 25.03 11.11 -2.00
N LYS A 130 24.52 12.25 -1.55
CA LYS A 130 24.59 13.55 -2.27
C LYS A 130 25.81 14.39 -1.89
N GLY A 131 26.63 13.94 -0.93
CA GLY A 131 27.81 14.67 -0.47
C GLY A 131 27.47 15.95 0.28
N VAL A 132 26.35 15.97 1.00
CA VAL A 132 25.84 17.13 1.78
C VAL A 132 25.86 16.80 3.26
N LYS A 133 26.27 17.76 4.09
CA LYS A 133 26.26 17.66 5.56
C LYS A 133 25.26 18.64 6.14
N ALA A 134 24.33 18.13 6.96
CA ALA A 134 23.34 18.93 7.69
C ALA A 134 23.29 18.51 9.15
N GLU A 135 22.83 19.39 10.00
CA GLU A 135 22.56 19.10 11.41
C GLU A 135 21.15 18.54 11.57
N LEU A 136 21.00 17.37 12.21
CA LEU A 136 19.71 16.75 12.41
C LEU A 136 19.16 17.00 13.81
N HIS A 137 17.94 17.54 13.87
CA HIS A 137 17.15 17.67 15.09
C HIS A 137 16.11 16.54 15.11
N ILE A 138 16.35 15.51 15.93
CA ILE A 138 15.48 14.33 16.02
C ILE A 138 14.28 14.65 16.88
N ILE A 139 13.08 14.60 16.29
CA ILE A 139 11.81 14.88 16.96
C ILE A 139 10.83 13.75 16.65
N ASN A 140 10.07 13.33 17.67
CA ASN A 140 9.03 12.32 17.52
C ASN A 140 7.64 12.99 17.44
N GLY A 141 7.17 13.23 16.21
CA GLY A 141 5.89 13.88 15.92
C GLY A 141 5.93 15.40 15.86
N SER A 142 4.93 16.00 15.23
CA SER A 142 4.79 17.45 15.01
C SER A 142 6.04 18.11 14.40
N VAL A 143 6.72 17.39 13.52
CA VAL A 143 7.95 17.85 12.86
C VAL A 143 7.70 19.10 12.01
N GLU A 144 6.50 19.20 11.44
CA GLU A 144 6.06 20.27 10.54
C GLU A 144 6.03 21.67 11.18
N ILE A 145 6.01 21.77 12.50
CA ILE A 145 6.03 23.08 13.19
C ILE A 145 7.46 23.60 13.40
N ALA A 146 8.49 22.75 13.31
CA ALA A 146 9.86 23.09 13.68
C ALA A 146 10.43 24.34 13.00
N PRO A 147 10.22 24.58 11.67
CA PRO A 147 10.68 25.79 11.03
C PRO A 147 9.95 27.05 11.53
N ASN A 148 8.66 26.95 11.83
CA ASN A 148 7.86 28.10 12.26
C ASN A 148 8.25 28.61 13.64
N ILE A 149 8.84 27.76 14.48
CA ILE A 149 9.33 28.12 15.82
C ILE A 149 10.85 28.34 15.86
N GLY A 150 11.53 28.35 14.71
CA GLY A 150 12.97 28.59 14.62
C GLY A 150 13.86 27.41 15.06
N LEU A 151 13.31 26.23 15.28
CA LEU A 151 14.07 25.05 15.69
C LEU A 151 14.90 24.45 14.55
N ALA A 152 14.40 24.51 13.32
CA ALA A 152 15.07 23.98 12.14
C ALA A 152 14.83 24.87 10.92
N ASP A 153 15.68 24.73 9.90
CA ASP A 153 15.57 25.45 8.63
C ASP A 153 14.74 24.67 7.61
N ALA A 154 14.67 23.36 7.80
CA ALA A 154 13.93 22.42 6.97
C ALA A 154 13.39 21.25 7.80
N ILE A 155 12.53 20.45 7.21
CA ILE A 155 12.05 19.20 7.80
C ILE A 155 12.21 18.02 6.86
N CYS A 156 12.26 16.83 7.43
CA CYS A 156 11.98 15.59 6.73
C CYS A 156 10.86 14.83 7.43
N ASP A 157 9.82 14.51 6.70
CA ASP A 157 8.68 13.77 7.24
C ASP A 157 7.94 12.99 6.16
N ILE A 158 6.94 12.17 6.59
CA ILE A 158 6.04 11.46 5.69
C ILE A 158 5.08 12.44 5.03
N VAL A 159 5.00 12.34 3.71
CA VAL A 159 4.05 13.09 2.90
C VAL A 159 3.14 12.14 2.15
N SER A 160 1.85 12.17 2.45
CA SER A 160 0.82 11.43 1.70
C SER A 160 0.12 12.33 0.68
N SER A 161 -0.63 13.33 1.15
CA SER A 161 -1.36 14.30 0.31
C SER A 161 -0.72 15.69 0.27
N GLY A 162 0.28 15.93 1.12
CA GLY A 162 0.90 17.26 1.29
C GLY A 162 0.03 18.27 2.06
N SER A 163 -1.16 17.91 2.51
CA SER A 163 -2.07 18.82 3.21
C SER A 163 -1.47 19.38 4.52
N THR A 164 -0.73 18.55 5.26
CA THR A 164 -0.05 18.97 6.50
C THR A 164 1.06 19.98 6.20
N LEU A 165 1.85 19.75 5.17
CA LEU A 165 2.88 20.71 4.74
C LEU A 165 2.25 22.04 4.33
N PHE A 166 1.17 22.00 3.54
CA PHE A 166 0.47 23.20 3.08
C PHE A 166 -0.07 24.04 4.25
N LYS A 167 -0.70 23.39 5.25
CA LYS A 167 -1.23 24.06 6.45
C LYS A 167 -0.14 24.73 7.30
N ASN A 168 1.08 24.18 7.29
CA ASN A 168 2.21 24.70 8.02
C ASN A 168 3.12 25.62 7.18
N ASN A 169 2.63 26.09 6.02
CA ASN A 169 3.34 26.98 5.10
C ASN A 169 4.68 26.39 4.59
N LEU A 170 4.72 25.06 4.42
CA LEU A 170 5.86 24.33 3.87
C LEU A 170 5.59 23.91 2.43
N LYS A 171 6.67 23.65 1.69
CA LYS A 171 6.66 23.01 0.35
C LYS A 171 7.61 21.83 0.32
N GLU A 172 7.17 20.73 -0.27
CA GLU A 172 8.00 19.57 -0.60
C GLU A 172 9.03 19.97 -1.66
N VAL A 173 10.29 19.61 -1.46
CA VAL A 173 11.39 19.97 -2.38
C VAL A 173 12.17 18.77 -2.87
N GLU A 174 12.32 17.71 -2.04
CA GLU A 174 13.00 16.47 -2.42
C GLU A 174 12.22 15.27 -1.92
N VAL A 175 11.96 14.31 -2.80
CA VAL A 175 11.43 12.99 -2.44
C VAL A 175 12.61 12.04 -2.26
N MET A 176 12.87 11.60 -1.02
CA MET A 176 14.00 10.71 -0.73
C MET A 176 13.65 9.25 -0.97
N LEU A 177 12.43 8.83 -0.61
CA LEU A 177 11.91 7.50 -0.90
C LEU A 177 10.39 7.50 -1.02
N THR A 178 9.87 6.53 -1.76
CA THR A 178 8.45 6.17 -1.76
C THR A 178 8.24 4.92 -0.93
N SER A 179 7.12 4.82 -0.26
CA SER A 179 6.80 3.71 0.63
C SER A 179 5.33 3.33 0.54
N GLU A 180 5.07 2.09 0.83
CA GLU A 180 3.71 1.54 0.99
C GLU A 180 3.68 0.53 2.15
N ALA A 181 2.50 0.06 2.51
CA ALA A 181 2.36 -1.04 3.44
C ALA A 181 2.93 -2.33 2.86
N VAL A 182 3.70 -3.06 3.68
CA VAL A 182 4.28 -4.36 3.32
C VAL A 182 3.95 -5.41 4.37
N LEU A 183 3.90 -6.67 3.95
CA LEU A 183 3.91 -7.83 4.84
C LEU A 183 5.36 -8.21 5.12
N ALA A 184 5.84 -7.86 6.29
CA ALA A 184 7.20 -8.14 6.76
C ALA A 184 7.24 -9.45 7.54
N VAL A 185 8.37 -10.16 7.49
CA VAL A 185 8.55 -11.49 8.09
C VAL A 185 9.74 -11.51 9.04
N SER A 186 9.52 -12.04 10.24
CA SER A 186 10.56 -12.23 11.22
C SER A 186 11.64 -13.19 10.71
N PRO A 187 12.94 -12.88 10.90
CA PRO A 187 14.02 -13.82 10.59
C PRO A 187 13.98 -15.10 11.46
N LYS A 188 13.21 -15.08 12.54
CA LYS A 188 13.05 -16.20 13.50
C LYS A 188 11.74 -16.98 13.32
N ILE A 189 11.02 -16.81 12.20
CA ILE A 189 9.80 -17.55 11.93
C ILE A 189 10.06 -19.06 11.86
N THR A 190 9.25 -19.86 12.57
CA THR A 190 9.37 -21.33 12.57
C THR A 190 8.77 -21.96 11.32
N ALA A 191 9.17 -23.18 10.98
CA ALA A 191 8.63 -23.91 9.82
C ALA A 191 7.11 -24.04 9.85
N GLU A 192 6.52 -24.42 11.00
CA GLU A 192 5.06 -24.53 11.16
C GLU A 192 4.33 -23.20 10.89
N ARG A 193 4.93 -22.06 11.26
CA ARG A 193 4.35 -20.74 11.04
C ARG A 193 4.58 -20.24 9.62
N LYS A 194 5.62 -20.74 8.93
CA LYS A 194 5.79 -20.47 7.48
C LYS A 194 4.66 -21.07 6.66
N GLU A 195 4.18 -22.27 6.98
CA GLU A 195 3.01 -22.85 6.31
C GLU A 195 1.75 -21.99 6.48
N LEU A 196 1.57 -21.39 7.66
CA LEU A 196 0.46 -20.47 7.90
C LEU A 196 0.65 -19.14 7.16
N LEU A 197 1.88 -18.66 7.07
CA LEU A 197 2.23 -17.49 6.25
C LEU A 197 1.91 -17.73 4.77
N GLU A 198 2.29 -18.86 4.21
CA GLU A 198 2.02 -19.22 2.81
C GLU A 198 0.50 -19.22 2.51
N LYS A 199 -0.30 -19.80 3.42
CA LYS A 199 -1.77 -19.77 3.32
C LYS A 199 -2.33 -18.35 3.38
N LEU A 200 -1.76 -17.48 4.21
CA LEU A 200 -2.13 -16.08 4.31
C LEU A 200 -1.73 -15.31 3.05
N GLN A 201 -0.49 -15.50 2.57
CA GLN A 201 0.01 -14.86 1.35
C GLN A 201 -0.85 -15.21 0.13
N PHE A 202 -1.21 -16.48 -0.03
CA PHE A 202 -2.12 -16.91 -1.09
C PHE A 202 -3.45 -16.14 -1.06
N ARG A 203 -4.05 -15.95 0.13
CA ARG A 203 -5.29 -15.17 0.28
C ARG A 203 -5.06 -13.69 -0.03
N ILE A 204 -3.97 -13.10 0.48
CA ILE A 204 -3.61 -11.70 0.21
C ILE A 204 -3.43 -11.48 -1.30
N GLN A 205 -2.65 -12.33 -1.97
CA GLN A 205 -2.42 -12.21 -3.41
C GLN A 205 -3.70 -12.34 -4.21
N SER A 206 -4.61 -13.27 -3.81
CA SER A 206 -5.92 -13.42 -4.46
C SER A 206 -6.78 -12.16 -4.33
N VAL A 207 -6.72 -11.48 -3.17
CA VAL A 207 -7.42 -10.21 -2.93
C VAL A 207 -6.78 -9.07 -3.71
N LEU A 208 -5.43 -8.95 -3.68
CA LEU A 208 -4.71 -7.88 -4.38
C LEU A 208 -4.92 -7.93 -5.90
N ARG A 209 -4.89 -9.13 -6.49
CA ARG A 209 -5.19 -9.34 -7.92
C ARG A 209 -6.61 -8.91 -8.25
N ALA A 210 -7.57 -9.31 -7.43
CA ALA A 210 -8.98 -8.95 -7.60
C ALA A 210 -9.21 -7.42 -7.55
N ARG A 211 -8.51 -6.71 -6.63
CA ARG A 211 -8.62 -5.25 -6.51
C ARG A 211 -8.13 -4.50 -7.76
N GLY A 212 -7.19 -5.07 -8.51
CA GLY A 212 -6.68 -4.53 -9.78
C GLY A 212 -7.53 -4.86 -10.99
N SER A 213 -8.59 -5.68 -10.83
CA SER A 213 -9.35 -6.26 -11.92
C SER A 213 -10.85 -6.00 -11.79
N LYS A 214 -11.54 -6.03 -12.93
CA LYS A 214 -13.00 -5.94 -13.02
C LYS A 214 -13.52 -7.06 -13.90
N TYR A 215 -14.65 -7.63 -13.52
CA TYR A 215 -15.41 -8.53 -14.37
C TYR A 215 -16.38 -7.69 -15.19
N VAL A 216 -16.23 -7.77 -16.51
CA VAL A 216 -17.07 -7.04 -17.47
C VAL A 216 -17.94 -8.03 -18.20
N LEU A 217 -19.21 -7.69 -18.30
CA LEU A 217 -20.23 -8.39 -19.05
C LEU A 217 -20.89 -7.38 -19.97
N LEU A 218 -21.07 -7.71 -21.23
CA LEU A 218 -21.74 -6.87 -22.21
C LEU A 218 -22.44 -7.73 -23.28
N ASN A 219 -23.39 -7.10 -23.99
CA ASN A 219 -24.02 -7.68 -25.17
C ASN A 219 -23.38 -7.11 -26.43
N ALA A 220 -23.10 -7.98 -27.38
CA ALA A 220 -22.46 -7.65 -28.64
C ALA A 220 -23.25 -8.21 -29.83
N PRO A 221 -23.46 -7.42 -30.90
CA PRO A 221 -24.03 -7.94 -32.15
C PRO A 221 -23.02 -8.90 -32.81
N ASN A 222 -23.50 -10.05 -33.30
CA ASN A 222 -22.64 -11.12 -33.80
C ASN A 222 -21.81 -10.69 -35.02
N ASP A 223 -22.31 -9.79 -35.85
CA ASP A 223 -21.59 -9.24 -37.01
C ASP A 223 -20.40 -8.35 -36.62
N LYS A 224 -20.38 -7.83 -35.38
CA LYS A 224 -19.30 -6.99 -34.84
C LYS A 224 -18.52 -7.66 -33.69
N LEU A 225 -18.83 -8.92 -33.42
CA LEU A 225 -18.27 -9.63 -32.27
C LEU A 225 -16.73 -9.63 -32.28
N ASN A 226 -16.11 -9.92 -33.41
CA ASN A 226 -14.65 -9.99 -33.51
C ASN A 226 -13.98 -8.65 -33.18
N SER A 227 -14.51 -7.53 -33.68
CA SER A 227 -13.96 -6.20 -33.38
C SER A 227 -14.13 -5.83 -31.90
N ILE A 228 -15.22 -6.28 -31.25
CA ILE A 228 -15.44 -6.07 -29.82
C ILE A 228 -14.48 -6.93 -28.99
N LEU A 229 -14.22 -8.18 -29.40
CA LEU A 229 -13.29 -9.07 -28.73
C LEU A 229 -11.83 -8.58 -28.78
N GLU A 230 -11.44 -7.93 -29.88
CA GLU A 230 -10.11 -7.31 -30.02
C GLU A 230 -9.87 -6.15 -29.02
N LEU A 231 -10.94 -5.44 -28.64
CA LEU A 231 -10.90 -4.36 -27.64
C LEU A 231 -10.84 -4.88 -26.18
N LEU A 232 -11.13 -6.17 -25.97
CA LEU A 232 -11.26 -6.78 -24.64
C LEU A 232 -10.15 -7.80 -24.40
N PRO A 233 -8.95 -7.36 -23.98
CA PRO A 233 -7.90 -8.29 -23.60
C PRO A 233 -8.34 -9.04 -22.33
N GLY A 234 -8.79 -10.27 -22.48
CA GLY A 234 -9.14 -11.15 -21.35
C GLY A 234 -7.90 -11.83 -20.76
N MET A 235 -8.06 -12.55 -19.65
CA MET A 235 -6.97 -13.34 -19.02
C MET A 235 -6.42 -14.45 -19.95
N ARG A 236 -7.26 -15.04 -20.77
CA ARG A 236 -6.94 -15.92 -21.92
C ARG A 236 -7.70 -15.45 -23.14
N SER A 237 -9.03 -15.56 -23.08
CA SER A 237 -9.97 -15.07 -24.08
C SER A 237 -11.28 -14.73 -23.37
N PRO A 238 -12.08 -13.81 -23.91
CA PRO A 238 -13.45 -13.60 -23.44
C PRO A 238 -14.30 -14.86 -23.61
N THR A 239 -15.27 -15.06 -22.72
CA THR A 239 -16.31 -16.07 -22.87
C THR A 239 -17.44 -15.46 -23.70
N VAL A 240 -17.90 -16.17 -24.73
CA VAL A 240 -19.00 -15.74 -25.58
C VAL A 240 -20.15 -16.72 -25.44
N LEU A 241 -21.34 -16.22 -25.13
CA LEU A 241 -22.57 -17.01 -25.00
C LEU A 241 -23.66 -16.41 -25.88
N PRO A 242 -24.41 -17.24 -26.69
CA PRO A 242 -25.51 -16.71 -27.46
C PRO A 242 -26.62 -16.18 -26.56
N LEU A 243 -27.24 -15.07 -26.95
CA LEU A 243 -28.45 -14.57 -26.30
C LEU A 243 -29.70 -15.25 -26.89
N ALA A 244 -30.83 -15.12 -26.20
CA ALA A 244 -32.12 -15.54 -26.71
C ALA A 244 -32.58 -14.72 -27.93
N ASP A 245 -32.06 -13.49 -28.05
CA ASP A 245 -32.26 -12.65 -29.22
C ASP A 245 -31.25 -13.07 -30.30
N GLU A 246 -31.79 -13.57 -31.44
CA GLU A 246 -30.96 -14.01 -32.55
C GLU A 246 -30.13 -12.86 -33.11
N GLY A 247 -28.84 -13.15 -33.35
CA GLY A 247 -27.88 -12.13 -33.83
C GLY A 247 -27.11 -11.41 -32.74
N TRP A 248 -27.33 -11.75 -31.45
CA TRP A 248 -26.63 -11.19 -30.32
C TRP A 248 -25.93 -12.23 -29.45
N SER A 249 -24.80 -11.85 -28.86
CA SER A 249 -24.06 -12.66 -27.89
C SER A 249 -23.72 -11.86 -26.66
N SER A 250 -23.70 -12.53 -25.50
CA SER A 250 -23.14 -12.00 -24.27
C SER A 250 -21.65 -12.30 -24.20
N VAL A 251 -20.86 -11.28 -23.94
CA VAL A 251 -19.40 -11.39 -23.80
C VAL A 251 -19.01 -11.12 -22.37
N HIS A 252 -18.24 -12.04 -21.79
CA HIS A 252 -17.78 -11.97 -20.41
C HIS A 252 -16.25 -11.98 -20.37
N THR A 253 -15.64 -11.05 -19.65
CA THR A 253 -14.18 -10.96 -19.54
C THR A 253 -13.74 -10.35 -18.22
N VAL A 254 -12.45 -10.52 -17.91
CA VAL A 254 -11.79 -9.82 -16.81
C VAL A 254 -10.80 -8.84 -17.42
N ILE A 255 -10.91 -7.57 -17.03
CA ILE A 255 -10.02 -6.51 -17.49
C ILE A 255 -9.34 -5.82 -16.31
N ASN A 256 -8.24 -5.13 -16.57
CA ASN A 256 -7.64 -4.21 -15.60
C ASN A 256 -8.59 -3.04 -15.34
N LYS A 257 -8.78 -2.66 -14.07
CA LYS A 257 -9.70 -1.59 -13.68
C LYS A 257 -9.34 -0.24 -14.29
N ASP A 258 -8.04 0.02 -14.49
CA ASP A 258 -7.55 1.32 -14.98
C ASP A 258 -7.75 1.45 -16.50
N SER A 259 -7.74 0.33 -17.24
CA SER A 259 -7.98 0.29 -18.69
C SER A 259 -9.47 0.36 -19.07
N PHE A 260 -10.39 0.19 -18.12
CA PHE A 260 -11.83 0.14 -18.42
C PHE A 260 -12.33 1.42 -19.09
N TRP A 261 -11.95 2.58 -18.54
CA TRP A 261 -12.42 3.87 -19.08
C TRP A 261 -11.83 4.23 -20.45
N GLU A 262 -10.68 3.63 -20.79
CA GLU A 262 -10.02 3.83 -22.08
C GLU A 262 -10.76 3.09 -23.22
N VAL A 263 -11.31 1.90 -22.91
CA VAL A 263 -11.95 1.05 -23.92
C VAL A 263 -13.47 1.21 -24.02
N ILE A 264 -14.14 1.81 -23.02
CA ILE A 264 -15.60 1.88 -22.94
C ILE A 264 -16.24 2.60 -24.14
N ASP A 265 -15.65 3.72 -24.58
CA ASP A 265 -16.18 4.50 -25.68
C ASP A 265 -16.02 3.77 -27.02
N GLU A 266 -14.93 3.02 -27.19
CA GLU A 266 -14.70 2.20 -28.39
C GLU A 266 -15.66 1.01 -28.44
N LEU A 267 -15.91 0.35 -27.31
CA LEU A 267 -16.89 -0.72 -27.19
C LEU A 267 -18.29 -0.24 -27.59
N LYS A 268 -18.71 0.93 -27.11
CA LYS A 268 -20.00 1.53 -27.48
C LYS A 268 -20.07 1.86 -28.97
N LYS A 269 -19.01 2.42 -29.55
CA LYS A 269 -18.93 2.73 -31.00
C LYS A 269 -18.98 1.43 -31.83
N ALA A 270 -18.38 0.35 -31.34
CA ALA A 270 -18.44 -0.95 -31.95
C ALA A 270 -19.83 -1.62 -31.83
N GLY A 271 -20.76 -1.02 -31.09
CA GLY A 271 -22.15 -1.51 -30.94
C GLY A 271 -22.36 -2.39 -29.70
N ALA A 272 -21.44 -2.41 -28.74
CA ALA A 272 -21.67 -3.09 -27.48
C ALA A 272 -22.73 -2.37 -26.62
N GLU A 273 -23.65 -3.15 -26.05
CA GLU A 273 -24.74 -2.66 -25.22
C GLU A 273 -24.80 -3.38 -23.88
N GLY A 274 -25.58 -2.86 -22.91
CA GLY A 274 -25.81 -3.51 -21.63
C GLY A 274 -24.53 -3.79 -20.84
N ILE A 275 -23.54 -2.88 -20.89
CA ILE A 275 -22.22 -3.07 -20.30
C ILE A 275 -22.32 -3.00 -18.78
N LEU A 276 -22.05 -4.11 -18.11
CA LEU A 276 -21.99 -4.22 -16.66
C LEU A 276 -20.56 -4.43 -16.19
N VAL A 277 -20.19 -3.73 -15.10
CA VAL A 277 -18.85 -3.79 -14.50
C VAL A 277 -18.98 -4.22 -13.04
N CYS A 278 -18.60 -5.45 -12.75
CA CYS A 278 -18.71 -6.02 -11.42
C CYS A 278 -17.37 -6.05 -10.69
N PRO A 279 -17.35 -5.72 -9.39
CA PRO A 279 -16.16 -5.93 -8.57
C PRO A 279 -15.87 -7.43 -8.43
N ILE A 280 -14.58 -7.76 -8.40
CA ILE A 280 -14.11 -9.11 -8.10
C ILE A 280 -13.61 -9.11 -6.67
N GLU A 281 -14.09 -10.01 -5.83
CA GLU A 281 -13.63 -10.10 -4.43
C GLU A 281 -12.30 -10.84 -4.30
N LYS A 282 -12.14 -11.92 -5.04
CA LYS A 282 -10.95 -12.79 -5.01
C LYS A 282 -10.66 -13.32 -6.39
N MET A 283 -9.39 -13.38 -6.76
CA MET A 283 -8.95 -13.91 -8.05
C MET A 283 -7.75 -14.84 -7.85
N VAL A 284 -7.94 -16.11 -8.20
CA VAL A 284 -6.91 -17.16 -8.17
C VAL A 284 -6.49 -17.45 -9.62
N LEU A 285 -5.18 -17.44 -9.88
CA LEU A 285 -4.58 -17.74 -11.18
C LEU A 285 -3.94 -19.13 -11.14
#